data_6d1c9598fa9caf402f1f380fb82d7744
#
_entry.id   6d1c9598fa9caf402f1f380fb82d7744
#
_cell.length_a   1.000
_cell.length_b   1.000
_cell.length_c   1.000
_cell.angle_alpha   90.00
_cell.angle_beta   90.00
_cell.angle_gamma   90.00
#
_symmetry.space_group_name_H-M   'P 1'
#
loop_
_entity.id
_entity.type
_entity.pdbx_description
1 polymer ?
#
loop_
_entity_poly.entity_id
_entity_poly.type
_entity_poly.pdbx_seq_one_letter_code
_entity_poly.pdbx_strand_id
1 'polypeptide(L)'
;MFTQIVLLLSAKGFISLNVEYVDGTKIESKANKYTFVWKKTVERNRERLMKKIHVLLGQIDDAIAQEKSSENNEDVEFTPAMLTEMAGELRNALEQVPKPSTKAEKAAQRKKRRQLKELEAHRDKLQEYDNHLDTLQERNSYSKTDKDATFMRMKEDAMRNGQTKPGYNLQIATEHQFITDFALFPNPTDTLTMIPFLQSFSSRNDRLAHTVVADSGYGSEENYRFMAENGME
;
A
#
# COMPACT_ATOMS: atom_id res chain seq x y z
N MET A 1 -18.21 -24.11 0.53
CA MET A 1 -19.14 -24.69 -0.47
C MET A 1 -18.44 -24.97 -1.81
N PHE A 2 -17.75 -24.03 -2.45
CA PHE A 2 -17.02 -24.27 -3.71
C PHE A 2 -16.00 -25.42 -3.61
N THR A 3 -15.08 -25.35 -2.67
CA THR A 3 -14.06 -26.40 -2.41
C THR A 3 -14.69 -27.79 -2.17
N GLN A 4 -15.82 -27.85 -1.48
CA GLN A 4 -16.53 -29.12 -1.25
C GLN A 4 -17.08 -29.74 -2.56
N ILE A 5 -17.51 -28.88 -3.51
CA ILE A 5 -17.94 -29.35 -4.84
C ILE A 5 -16.73 -29.88 -5.62
N VAL A 6 -15.60 -29.17 -5.59
CA VAL A 6 -14.35 -29.59 -6.23
C VAL A 6 -13.89 -30.96 -5.68
N LEU A 7 -13.87 -31.12 -4.37
CA LEU A 7 -13.51 -32.38 -3.70
C LEU A 7 -14.49 -33.50 -4.06
N LEU A 8 -15.79 -33.21 -4.18
CA LEU A 8 -16.78 -34.18 -4.62
C LEU A 8 -16.57 -34.63 -6.08
N LEU A 9 -16.23 -33.68 -6.97
CA LEU A 9 -15.92 -34.01 -8.38
C LEU A 9 -14.65 -34.87 -8.44
N SER A 10 -13.63 -34.57 -7.62
CA SER A 10 -12.44 -35.41 -7.53
C SER A 10 -12.74 -36.79 -6.99
N ALA A 11 -13.53 -36.92 -5.92
CA ALA A 11 -13.93 -38.19 -5.35
C ALA A 11 -14.75 -39.04 -6.30
N LYS A 12 -15.46 -38.42 -7.25
CA LYS A 12 -16.22 -39.12 -8.32
C LYS A 12 -15.39 -39.36 -9.58
N GLY A 13 -14.14 -38.98 -9.64
CA GLY A 13 -13.23 -39.20 -10.76
C GLY A 13 -13.46 -38.30 -11.97
N PHE A 14 -14.20 -37.20 -11.85
CA PHE A 14 -14.36 -36.21 -12.93
C PHE A 14 -13.13 -35.34 -13.12
N ILE A 15 -12.37 -35.10 -12.06
CA ILE A 15 -11.11 -34.36 -12.04
C ILE A 15 -10.11 -35.09 -11.16
N SER A 16 -8.82 -34.89 -11.38
CA SER A 16 -7.75 -35.53 -10.63
C SER A 16 -7.04 -34.59 -9.65
N LEU A 17 -7.14 -33.29 -9.90
CA LEU A 17 -6.35 -32.22 -9.26
C LEU A 17 -4.83 -32.41 -9.44
N ASN A 18 -4.43 -33.13 -10.49
CA ASN A 18 -3.02 -33.40 -10.81
C ASN A 18 -2.49 -32.47 -11.90
N VAL A 19 -3.36 -32.03 -12.81
CA VAL A 19 -3.00 -31.15 -13.93
C VAL A 19 -3.91 -29.93 -13.88
N GLU A 20 -3.34 -28.76 -13.66
CA GLU A 20 -4.08 -27.53 -13.56
C GLU A 20 -3.70 -26.57 -14.69
N TYR A 21 -4.68 -26.13 -15.45
CA TYR A 21 -4.54 -25.06 -16.43
C TYR A 21 -4.88 -23.73 -15.76
N VAL A 22 -3.85 -22.88 -15.60
CA VAL A 22 -3.98 -21.59 -14.92
C VAL A 22 -3.97 -20.45 -15.93
N ASP A 23 -5.00 -19.61 -15.89
CA ASP A 23 -5.06 -18.36 -16.66
C ASP A 23 -5.62 -17.22 -15.80
N GLY A 24 -5.13 -16.01 -16.10
CA GLY A 24 -5.51 -14.79 -15.41
C GLY A 24 -6.36 -13.86 -16.27
N THR A 25 -7.38 -13.26 -15.67
CA THR A 25 -8.13 -12.18 -16.29
C THR A 25 -8.28 -11.00 -15.35
N LYS A 26 -8.47 -9.80 -15.91
CA LYS A 26 -8.61 -8.56 -15.10
C LYS A 26 -10.07 -8.19 -14.99
N ILE A 27 -10.52 -7.99 -13.75
CA ILE A 27 -11.89 -7.59 -13.43
C ILE A 27 -11.88 -6.16 -12.95
N GLU A 28 -12.69 -5.28 -13.56
CA GLU A 28 -12.85 -3.90 -13.14
C GLU A 28 -13.62 -3.82 -11.81
N SER A 29 -13.07 -3.09 -10.85
CA SER A 29 -13.78 -2.72 -9.62
C SER A 29 -14.78 -1.61 -9.91
N LYS A 30 -15.91 -1.59 -9.19
CA LYS A 30 -16.85 -0.45 -9.20
C LYS A 30 -16.32 0.81 -8.50
N ALA A 31 -15.05 0.82 -8.12
CA ALA A 31 -14.42 1.95 -7.47
C ALA A 31 -14.39 3.19 -8.39
N ASN A 32 -14.41 4.36 -7.75
CA ASN A 32 -14.27 5.61 -8.48
C ASN A 32 -12.87 5.73 -9.10
N LYS A 33 -12.78 5.71 -10.42
CA LYS A 33 -11.54 5.80 -11.19
C LYS A 33 -10.78 7.13 -11.03
N TYR A 34 -11.41 8.16 -10.46
CA TYR A 34 -10.77 9.47 -10.24
C TYR A 34 -10.22 9.64 -8.83
N THR A 35 -10.47 8.70 -7.91
CA THR A 35 -9.98 8.75 -6.53
C THR A 35 -8.81 7.78 -6.35
N PHE A 36 -7.70 8.07 -6.97
CA PHE A 36 -6.48 7.23 -6.95
C PHE A 36 -5.40 7.81 -6.02
N VAL A 37 -4.62 6.92 -5.45
CA VAL A 37 -3.40 7.21 -4.69
C VAL A 37 -2.24 6.49 -5.36
N TRP A 38 -1.18 7.22 -5.74
CA TRP A 38 0.02 6.69 -6.37
C TRP A 38 1.20 6.70 -5.40
N LYS A 39 1.87 5.57 -5.21
CA LYS A 39 3.01 5.38 -4.28
C LYS A 39 4.07 6.46 -4.49
N LYS A 40 4.59 6.61 -5.71
CA LYS A 40 5.60 7.62 -6.05
C LYS A 40 5.18 9.07 -5.70
N THR A 41 3.88 9.37 -5.78
CA THR A 41 3.38 10.71 -5.44
C THR A 41 3.34 10.91 -3.93
N VAL A 42 2.93 9.89 -3.18
CA VAL A 42 2.91 9.90 -1.72
C VAL A 42 4.34 10.05 -1.18
N GLU A 43 5.27 9.20 -1.64
CA GLU A 43 6.70 9.23 -1.24
C GLU A 43 7.33 10.61 -1.50
N ARG A 44 7.18 11.13 -2.71
CA ARG A 44 7.70 12.46 -3.06
C ARG A 44 7.09 13.60 -2.21
N ASN A 45 5.80 13.52 -1.91
CA ASN A 45 5.13 14.53 -1.10
C ASN A 45 5.52 14.40 0.38
N ARG A 46 5.70 13.16 0.89
CA ARG A 46 6.22 12.88 2.22
C ARG A 46 7.64 13.46 2.38
N GLU A 47 8.52 13.22 1.43
CA GLU A 47 9.88 13.78 1.43
C GLU A 47 9.87 15.33 1.46
N ARG A 48 9.02 15.94 0.63
CA ARG A 48 8.85 17.41 0.64
C ARG A 48 8.31 17.94 1.96
N LEU A 49 7.42 17.17 2.60
CA LEU A 49 6.89 17.52 3.91
C LEU A 49 7.96 17.42 4.99
N MET A 50 8.81 16.38 4.96
CA MET A 50 9.95 16.24 5.88
C MET A 50 10.88 17.45 5.82
N LYS A 51 11.24 17.92 4.62
CA LYS A 51 12.05 19.14 4.45
C LYS A 51 11.38 20.37 5.07
N LYS A 52 10.05 20.51 4.95
CA LYS A 52 9.31 21.61 5.58
C LYS A 52 9.30 21.51 7.11
N ILE A 53 9.16 20.29 7.64
CA ILE A 53 9.22 20.04 9.08
C ILE A 53 10.61 20.45 9.64
N HIS A 54 11.69 20.03 8.99
CA HIS A 54 13.05 20.44 9.37
C HIS A 54 13.21 21.97 9.43
N VAL A 55 12.75 22.67 8.40
CA VAL A 55 12.81 24.14 8.36
C VAL A 55 11.98 24.79 9.48
N LEU A 56 10.76 24.23 9.73
CA LEU A 56 9.90 24.77 10.79
C LEU A 56 10.50 24.55 12.17
N LEU A 57 11.06 23.36 12.43
CA LEU A 57 11.69 23.04 13.71
C LEU A 57 12.94 23.91 13.94
N GLY A 58 13.80 24.10 12.93
CA GLY A 58 14.91 25.03 13.02
C GLY A 58 14.47 26.47 13.40
N GLN A 59 13.34 26.95 12.84
CA GLN A 59 12.79 28.26 13.23
C GLN A 59 12.20 28.30 14.65
N ILE A 60 11.77 27.16 15.18
CA ILE A 60 11.27 27.01 16.54
C ILE A 60 12.48 26.97 17.51
N ASP A 61 13.50 26.17 17.17
CA ASP A 61 14.73 26.05 17.95
C ASP A 61 15.49 27.36 18.03
N ASP A 62 15.64 28.11 16.93
CA ASP A 62 16.23 29.46 16.94
C ASP A 62 15.45 30.41 17.86
N ALA A 63 14.15 30.20 18.02
CA ALA A 63 13.34 30.99 18.94
C ALA A 63 13.43 30.51 20.42
N ILE A 64 13.84 29.24 20.62
CA ILE A 64 14.05 28.62 21.94
C ILE A 64 15.55 28.63 22.30
N ALA A 65 16.45 28.53 21.31
CA ALA A 65 17.89 28.36 21.43
C ALA A 65 18.63 29.64 21.88
N GLN A 66 17.93 30.68 22.26
CA GLN A 66 18.53 31.62 23.17
C GLN A 66 18.88 30.97 24.54
N GLU A 67 18.48 29.70 24.76
CA GLU A 67 18.77 28.97 26.00
C GLU A 67 19.49 27.62 25.87
N LYS A 68 19.55 26.97 24.71
CA LYS A 68 20.30 25.68 24.52
C LYS A 68 20.72 25.43 23.09
N SER A 69 22.03 25.22 22.88
CA SER A 69 22.60 24.70 21.62
C SER A 69 22.25 23.24 21.44
N SER A 70 21.56 22.87 20.36
CA SER A 70 21.45 21.49 19.91
C SER A 70 21.78 21.36 18.43
N GLU A 71 22.56 20.35 18.15
CA GLU A 71 23.13 20.00 16.85
C GLU A 71 22.06 19.80 15.80
N ASN A 72 22.19 20.49 14.66
CA ASN A 72 21.43 20.25 13.44
C ASN A 72 21.83 18.88 12.85
N ASN A 73 21.07 17.83 13.13
CA ASN A 73 21.19 16.56 12.47
C ASN A 73 20.21 16.55 11.27
N GLU A 74 20.74 16.68 10.05
CA GLU A 74 19.95 16.64 8.79
C GLU A 74 19.34 15.26 8.49
N ASP A 75 19.72 14.21 9.22
CA ASP A 75 19.31 12.82 8.99
C ASP A 75 18.22 12.28 9.93
N VAL A 76 17.56 13.15 10.71
CA VAL A 76 16.50 12.69 11.62
C VAL A 76 15.19 12.48 10.84
N GLU A 77 14.72 11.25 10.78
CA GLU A 77 13.41 10.92 10.26
C GLU A 77 12.34 11.18 11.33
N PHE A 78 11.51 12.21 11.13
CA PHE A 78 10.43 12.55 12.05
C PHE A 78 9.24 11.58 11.89
N THR A 79 8.71 11.15 13.03
CA THR A 79 7.48 10.38 13.09
C THR A 79 6.31 11.25 13.56
N PRO A 80 5.04 10.90 13.24
CA PRO A 80 3.88 11.61 13.78
C PRO A 80 3.85 11.67 15.31
N ALA A 81 4.38 10.64 16.00
CA ALA A 81 4.48 10.59 17.45
C ALA A 81 5.44 11.65 18.00
N MET A 82 6.63 11.77 17.42
CA MET A 82 7.61 12.81 17.79
C MET A 82 7.05 14.22 17.60
N LEU A 83 6.36 14.46 16.47
CA LEU A 83 5.72 15.75 16.22
C LEU A 83 4.57 16.05 17.21
N THR A 84 3.89 15.02 17.69
CA THR A 84 2.85 15.16 18.73
C THR A 84 3.45 15.59 20.07
N GLU A 85 4.57 14.98 20.47
CA GLU A 85 5.30 15.34 21.68
C GLU A 85 5.81 16.78 21.61
N MET A 86 6.51 17.14 20.52
CA MET A 86 7.01 18.52 20.30
C MET A 86 5.88 19.57 20.28
N ALA A 87 4.75 19.25 19.65
CA ALA A 87 3.58 20.14 19.65
C ALA A 87 2.99 20.29 21.06
N GLY A 88 3.01 19.23 21.87
CA GLY A 88 2.60 19.23 23.27
C GLY A 88 3.49 20.14 24.12
N GLU A 89 4.80 20.02 23.98
CA GLU A 89 5.78 20.87 24.68
C GLU A 89 5.62 22.36 24.33
N LEU A 90 5.47 22.65 23.01
CA LEU A 90 5.26 24.01 22.53
C LEU A 90 3.92 24.59 23.04
N ARG A 91 2.89 23.78 23.13
CA ARG A 91 1.58 24.18 23.69
C ARG A 91 1.70 24.49 25.18
N ASN A 92 2.32 23.60 25.95
CA ASN A 92 2.56 23.82 27.39
C ASN A 92 3.38 25.08 27.65
N ALA A 93 4.43 25.30 26.86
CA ALA A 93 5.23 26.51 26.93
C ALA A 93 4.42 27.79 26.64
N LEU A 94 3.47 27.71 25.68
CA LEU A 94 2.57 28.83 25.36
C LEU A 94 1.53 29.13 26.45
N GLU A 95 1.09 28.14 27.20
CA GLU A 95 0.11 28.26 28.28
C GLU A 95 0.74 28.84 29.54
N GLN A 96 2.04 28.58 29.78
CA GLN A 96 2.78 29.09 30.93
C GLN A 96 3.24 30.54 30.77
N VAL A 97 3.19 31.09 29.55
CA VAL A 97 3.57 32.50 29.32
C VAL A 97 2.49 33.46 29.88
N PRO A 98 2.84 34.43 30.69
CA PRO A 98 1.90 35.48 31.18
C PRO A 98 1.20 36.19 30.02
N LYS A 99 0.05 36.79 30.30
CA LYS A 99 -0.67 37.58 29.27
C LYS A 99 0.24 38.69 28.72
N PRO A 100 0.44 38.73 27.39
CA PRO A 100 1.38 39.68 26.80
C PRO A 100 0.88 41.12 27.00
N SER A 101 1.72 41.97 27.52
CA SER A 101 1.43 43.38 27.80
C SER A 101 1.87 44.28 26.66
N THR A 102 2.97 43.97 25.98
CA THR A 102 3.54 44.79 24.91
C THR A 102 3.10 44.33 23.51
N LYS A 103 3.22 45.24 22.53
CA LYS A 103 2.97 44.91 21.12
C LYS A 103 3.94 43.86 20.59
N ALA A 104 5.19 43.88 21.06
CA ALA A 104 6.24 42.93 20.69
C ALA A 104 5.91 41.52 21.24
N GLU A 105 5.56 41.40 22.52
CA GLU A 105 5.15 40.14 23.13
C GLU A 105 3.91 39.51 22.44
N LYS A 106 2.92 40.35 22.10
CA LYS A 106 1.76 39.92 21.35
C LYS A 106 2.12 39.34 19.97
N ALA A 107 3.09 39.99 19.28
CA ALA A 107 3.56 39.51 17.98
C ALA A 107 4.33 38.17 18.11
N ALA A 108 5.22 38.07 19.12
CA ALA A 108 5.95 36.81 19.38
C ALA A 108 5.01 35.65 19.74
N GLN A 109 4.02 35.88 20.60
CA GLN A 109 3.05 34.87 20.97
C GLN A 109 2.19 34.44 19.76
N ARG A 110 1.80 35.37 18.87
CA ARG A 110 1.10 35.05 17.62
C ARG A 110 1.96 34.19 16.69
N LYS A 111 3.26 34.50 16.58
CA LYS A 111 4.20 33.69 15.78
C LYS A 111 4.27 32.26 16.29
N LYS A 112 4.49 32.08 17.62
CA LYS A 112 4.54 30.74 18.26
C LYS A 112 3.24 29.95 18.07
N ARG A 113 2.08 30.60 18.23
CA ARG A 113 0.77 29.94 17.96
C ARG A 113 0.60 29.51 16.50
N ARG A 114 1.12 30.32 15.57
CA ARG A 114 1.11 29.95 14.15
C ARG A 114 2.01 28.75 13.88
N GLN A 115 3.21 28.73 14.44
CA GLN A 115 4.15 27.62 14.33
C GLN A 115 3.58 26.32 14.92
N LEU A 116 2.93 26.39 16.09
CA LEU A 116 2.23 25.25 16.68
C LEU A 116 1.15 24.69 15.72
N LYS A 117 0.29 25.54 15.19
CA LYS A 117 -0.75 25.13 14.25
C LYS A 117 -0.17 24.52 12.97
N GLU A 118 0.95 25.05 12.48
CA GLU A 118 1.64 24.54 11.31
C GLU A 118 2.28 23.17 11.59
N LEU A 119 2.88 22.99 12.77
CA LEU A 119 3.45 21.71 13.23
C LEU A 119 2.37 20.63 13.36
N GLU A 120 1.21 20.96 13.95
CA GLU A 120 0.07 20.05 14.05
C GLU A 120 -0.47 19.66 12.66
N ALA A 121 -0.56 20.61 11.73
CA ALA A 121 -0.97 20.32 10.34
C ALA A 121 0.03 19.43 9.61
N HIS A 122 1.33 19.61 9.86
CA HIS A 122 2.39 18.77 9.30
C HIS A 122 2.34 17.34 9.88
N ARG A 123 2.11 17.19 11.19
CA ARG A 123 1.89 15.91 11.86
C ARG A 123 0.73 15.17 11.22
N ASP A 124 -0.44 15.80 11.08
CA ASP A 124 -1.65 15.18 10.53
C ASP A 124 -1.43 14.75 9.08
N LYS A 125 -0.71 15.58 8.32
CA LYS A 125 -0.38 15.26 6.93
C LYS A 125 0.65 14.14 6.80
N LEU A 126 1.62 14.07 7.70
CA LEU A 126 2.58 12.98 7.76
C LEU A 126 1.88 11.66 8.08
N GLN A 127 0.98 11.67 9.07
CA GLN A 127 0.15 10.51 9.41
C GLN A 127 -0.71 10.05 8.22
N GLU A 128 -1.28 10.99 7.44
CA GLU A 128 -2.02 10.65 6.22
C GLU A 128 -1.14 9.92 5.20
N TYR A 129 0.10 10.40 4.98
CA TYR A 129 1.03 9.77 4.06
C TYR A 129 1.47 8.38 4.54
N ASP A 130 1.76 8.23 5.83
CA ASP A 130 2.12 6.93 6.41
C ASP A 130 0.96 5.93 6.28
N ASN A 131 -0.28 6.34 6.57
CA ASN A 131 -1.48 5.51 6.34
C ASN A 131 -1.67 5.13 4.85
N HIS A 132 -1.30 6.01 3.93
CA HIS A 132 -1.32 5.69 2.50
C HIS A 132 -0.26 4.65 2.14
N LEU A 133 0.96 4.76 2.68
CA LEU A 133 2.04 3.81 2.45
C LEU A 133 1.71 2.44 3.03
N ASP A 134 1.14 2.39 4.23
CA ASP A 134 0.67 1.16 4.87
C ASP A 134 -0.42 0.46 4.03
N THR A 135 -1.35 1.23 3.46
CA THR A 135 -2.39 0.69 2.57
C THR A 135 -1.81 0.19 1.25
N LEU A 136 -0.80 0.90 0.72
CA LEU A 136 -0.15 0.56 -0.55
C LEU A 136 0.71 -0.71 -0.44
N GLN A 137 1.43 -0.89 0.67
CA GLN A 137 2.41 -1.95 0.82
C GLN A 137 3.38 -1.99 -0.39
N GLU A 138 3.37 -3.09 -1.15
CA GLU A 138 4.18 -3.24 -2.37
C GLU A 138 3.49 -2.73 -3.64
N ARG A 139 2.21 -2.38 -3.57
CA ARG A 139 1.44 -1.91 -4.72
C ARG A 139 1.84 -0.50 -5.14
N ASN A 140 1.75 -0.22 -6.44
CA ASN A 140 2.03 1.10 -6.99
C ASN A 140 0.90 2.11 -6.82
N SER A 141 -0.33 1.63 -6.60
CA SER A 141 -1.53 2.47 -6.49
C SER A 141 -2.67 1.74 -5.80
N TYR A 142 -3.64 2.51 -5.32
CA TYR A 142 -4.95 1.99 -4.92
C TYR A 142 -6.05 3.05 -5.12
N SER A 143 -7.33 2.64 -5.09
CA SER A 143 -8.48 3.55 -5.11
C SER A 143 -8.94 3.89 -3.69
N LYS A 144 -9.23 5.17 -3.40
CA LYS A 144 -9.74 5.57 -2.07
C LYS A 144 -11.09 4.95 -1.73
N THR A 145 -11.89 4.59 -2.74
CA THR A 145 -13.22 4.00 -2.58
C THR A 145 -13.21 2.47 -2.55
N ASP A 146 -12.08 1.85 -2.94
CA ASP A 146 -11.82 0.43 -2.84
C ASP A 146 -10.32 0.24 -2.62
N LYS A 147 -9.93 0.10 -1.36
CA LYS A 147 -8.51 0.08 -0.97
C LYS A 147 -7.76 -1.17 -1.44
N ASP A 148 -8.48 -2.23 -1.76
CA ASP A 148 -7.88 -3.48 -2.22
C ASP A 148 -7.67 -3.49 -3.74
N ALA A 149 -8.42 -2.68 -4.49
CA ALA A 149 -8.27 -2.55 -5.94
C ALA A 149 -7.01 -1.76 -6.32
N THR A 150 -6.27 -2.28 -7.28
CA THR A 150 -5.09 -1.62 -7.86
C THR A 150 -5.40 -1.10 -9.26
N PHE A 151 -4.83 0.04 -9.63
CA PHE A 151 -4.98 0.57 -10.98
C PHE A 151 -4.16 -0.26 -11.96
N MET A 152 -4.84 -0.92 -12.89
CA MET A 152 -4.25 -1.79 -13.88
C MET A 152 -4.86 -1.58 -15.26
N ARG A 153 -4.11 -1.92 -16.31
CA ARG A 153 -4.63 -1.90 -17.68
C ARG A 153 -5.53 -3.11 -17.89
N MET A 154 -6.79 -2.89 -18.32
CA MET A 154 -7.74 -3.97 -18.62
C MET A 154 -7.39 -4.66 -19.94
N LYS A 155 -7.70 -5.98 -20.05
CA LYS A 155 -7.57 -6.74 -21.32
C LYS A 155 -8.50 -6.14 -22.38
N GLU A 156 -9.73 -5.82 -22.01
CA GLU A 156 -10.73 -5.19 -22.89
C GLU A 156 -10.65 -3.65 -22.79
N ASP A 157 -9.68 -3.08 -23.49
CA ASP A 157 -9.63 -1.63 -23.74
C ASP A 157 -10.19 -1.35 -25.14
N ALA A 158 -11.52 -1.22 -25.25
CA ALA A 158 -12.21 -0.99 -26.51
C ALA A 158 -11.72 0.28 -27.24
N MET A 159 -11.21 1.27 -26.50
CA MET A 159 -10.67 2.51 -27.06
C MET A 159 -9.17 2.43 -27.34
N ARG A 160 -8.48 1.37 -26.95
CA ARG A 160 -7.02 1.15 -27.09
C ARG A 160 -6.15 2.35 -26.65
N ASN A 161 -6.64 3.11 -25.67
CA ASN A 161 -5.95 4.31 -25.18
C ASN A 161 -5.03 4.03 -23.98
N GLY A 162 -4.91 2.77 -23.57
CA GLY A 162 -4.07 2.35 -22.44
C GLY A 162 -4.55 2.83 -21.09
N GLN A 163 -5.82 3.19 -20.95
CA GLN A 163 -6.38 3.68 -19.71
C GLN A 163 -6.29 2.62 -18.62
N THR A 164 -5.77 3.03 -17.46
CA THR A 164 -5.79 2.20 -16.26
C THR A 164 -7.10 2.40 -15.50
N LYS A 165 -7.63 1.31 -14.96
CA LYS A 165 -8.83 1.30 -14.12
C LYS A 165 -8.55 0.56 -12.84
N PRO A 166 -9.24 0.90 -11.72
CA PRO A 166 -9.15 0.11 -10.50
C PRO A 166 -9.71 -1.28 -10.76
N GLY A 167 -9.01 -2.32 -10.35
CA GLY A 167 -9.42 -3.68 -10.62
C GLY A 167 -8.60 -4.71 -9.87
N TYR A 168 -8.91 -5.95 -10.17
CA TYR A 168 -8.30 -7.14 -9.61
C TYR A 168 -7.82 -8.06 -10.74
N ASN A 169 -6.77 -8.80 -10.48
CA ASN A 169 -6.33 -9.90 -11.31
C ASN A 169 -6.97 -11.18 -10.77
N LEU A 170 -7.94 -11.72 -11.50
CA LEU A 170 -8.59 -12.99 -11.18
C LEU A 170 -7.77 -14.11 -11.81
N GLN A 171 -7.25 -15.01 -10.98
CA GLN A 171 -6.62 -16.25 -11.40
C GLN A 171 -7.64 -17.37 -11.32
N ILE A 172 -7.70 -18.23 -12.35
CA ILE A 172 -8.59 -19.38 -12.43
C ILE A 172 -7.77 -20.59 -12.79
N ALA A 173 -7.94 -21.67 -12.04
CA ALA A 173 -7.44 -22.99 -12.40
C ALA A 173 -8.56 -23.86 -12.93
N THR A 174 -8.24 -24.68 -13.94
CA THR A 174 -9.22 -25.59 -14.55
C THR A 174 -8.58 -26.94 -14.84
N GLU A 175 -9.41 -28.00 -14.72
CA GLU A 175 -9.09 -29.34 -15.18
C GLU A 175 -10.35 -29.93 -15.85
N HIS A 176 -10.22 -30.54 -17.04
CA HIS A 176 -11.33 -31.15 -17.81
C HIS A 176 -12.57 -30.24 -17.95
N GLN A 177 -12.36 -28.93 -18.17
CA GLN A 177 -13.40 -27.89 -18.28
C GLN A 177 -14.14 -27.57 -16.97
N PHE A 178 -13.74 -28.14 -15.85
CA PHE A 178 -14.22 -27.73 -14.53
C PHE A 178 -13.28 -26.68 -13.95
N ILE A 179 -13.85 -25.66 -13.28
CA ILE A 179 -13.07 -24.73 -12.47
C ILE A 179 -12.71 -25.44 -11.16
N THR A 180 -11.41 -25.61 -10.91
CA THR A 180 -10.87 -26.30 -9.74
C THR A 180 -10.49 -25.34 -8.62
N ASP A 181 -10.06 -24.12 -8.99
CA ASP A 181 -9.80 -23.05 -8.03
C ASP A 181 -9.90 -21.66 -8.67
N PHE A 182 -10.03 -20.64 -7.84
CA PHE A 182 -9.92 -19.23 -8.24
C PHE A 182 -9.45 -18.37 -7.08
N ALA A 183 -8.74 -17.27 -7.40
CA ALA A 183 -8.34 -16.27 -6.42
C ALA A 183 -8.25 -14.89 -7.07
N LEU A 184 -8.46 -13.83 -6.25
CA LEU A 184 -8.36 -12.44 -6.66
C LEU A 184 -7.07 -11.86 -6.07
N PHE A 185 -6.28 -11.19 -6.93
CA PHE A 185 -5.03 -10.55 -6.54
C PHE A 185 -5.05 -9.07 -6.88
N PRO A 186 -4.45 -8.22 -6.04
CA PRO A 186 -4.24 -6.80 -6.35
C PRO A 186 -3.07 -6.58 -7.32
N ASN A 187 -2.30 -7.61 -7.65
CA ASN A 187 -1.12 -7.54 -8.52
C ASN A 187 -1.52 -7.46 -9.99
N PRO A 188 -1.08 -6.43 -10.75
CA PRO A 188 -1.44 -6.27 -12.16
C PRO A 188 -0.80 -7.31 -13.11
N THR A 189 0.26 -8.00 -12.66
CA THR A 189 1.04 -8.97 -13.44
C THR A 189 0.83 -10.38 -12.93
N ASP A 190 0.76 -11.35 -13.84
CA ASP A 190 0.50 -12.75 -13.52
C ASP A 190 1.72 -13.41 -12.85
N THR A 191 2.92 -12.96 -13.16
CA THR A 191 4.17 -13.45 -12.56
C THR A 191 4.13 -13.46 -11.02
N LEU A 192 3.60 -12.41 -10.40
CA LEU A 192 3.54 -12.28 -8.94
C LEU A 192 2.35 -13.03 -8.30
N THR A 193 1.45 -13.58 -9.11
CA THR A 193 0.25 -14.27 -8.61
C THR A 193 0.41 -15.78 -8.56
N MET A 194 1.36 -16.37 -9.29
CA MET A 194 1.53 -17.81 -9.41
C MET A 194 1.74 -18.51 -8.06
N ILE A 195 2.79 -18.13 -7.35
CA ILE A 195 3.12 -18.76 -6.06
C ILE A 195 1.99 -18.61 -5.05
N PRO A 196 1.47 -17.40 -4.75
CA PRO A 196 0.36 -17.28 -3.80
C PRO A 196 -0.92 -17.98 -4.27
N PHE A 197 -1.15 -18.11 -5.58
CA PHE A 197 -2.27 -18.88 -6.11
C PHE A 197 -2.11 -20.37 -5.84
N LEU A 198 -0.94 -20.95 -6.14
CA LEU A 198 -0.64 -22.36 -5.88
C LEU A 198 -0.66 -22.70 -4.38
N GLN A 199 -0.18 -21.79 -3.53
CA GLN A 199 -0.28 -21.94 -2.08
C GLN A 199 -1.74 -21.93 -1.60
N SER A 200 -2.58 -21.06 -2.16
CA SER A 200 -4.02 -21.02 -1.89
C SER A 200 -4.71 -22.31 -2.34
N PHE A 201 -4.37 -22.79 -3.54
CA PHE A 201 -4.84 -24.07 -4.07
C PHE A 201 -4.49 -25.23 -3.13
N SER A 202 -3.23 -25.31 -2.71
CA SER A 202 -2.77 -26.33 -1.77
C SER A 202 -3.50 -26.27 -0.43
N SER A 203 -3.70 -25.08 0.10
CA SER A 203 -4.43 -24.87 1.37
C SER A 203 -5.90 -25.33 1.30
N ARG A 204 -6.53 -25.29 0.12
CA ARG A 204 -7.94 -25.68 -0.07
C ARG A 204 -8.11 -27.15 -0.39
N ASN A 205 -7.11 -27.74 -1.07
CA ASN A 205 -7.21 -29.10 -1.59
C ASN A 205 -6.27 -30.09 -0.88
N ASP A 206 -5.52 -29.64 0.15
CA ASP A 206 -4.52 -30.40 0.91
C ASP A 206 -3.41 -31.03 0.04
N ARG A 207 -3.18 -30.46 -1.16
CA ARG A 207 -2.17 -30.92 -2.13
C ARG A 207 -1.87 -29.85 -3.17
N LEU A 208 -0.67 -29.92 -3.76
CA LEU A 208 -0.31 -29.20 -4.98
C LEU A 208 -0.65 -30.06 -6.21
N ALA A 209 -0.92 -29.44 -7.34
CA ALA A 209 -0.97 -30.11 -8.63
C ALA A 209 0.44 -30.62 -9.00
N HIS A 210 0.53 -31.75 -9.70
CA HIS A 210 1.80 -32.26 -10.22
C HIS A 210 2.26 -31.44 -11.42
N THR A 211 1.35 -31.08 -12.31
CA THR A 211 1.64 -30.32 -13.52
C THR A 211 0.80 -29.04 -13.56
N VAL A 212 1.45 -27.93 -13.84
CA VAL A 212 0.81 -26.64 -14.06
C VAL A 212 1.06 -26.14 -15.46
N VAL A 213 0.01 -25.86 -16.19
CA VAL A 213 0.06 -25.30 -17.53
C VAL A 213 -0.42 -23.86 -17.48
N ALA A 214 0.46 -22.93 -17.81
CA ALA A 214 0.15 -21.51 -17.82
C ALA A 214 0.84 -20.80 -19.00
N ASP A 215 0.41 -19.58 -19.31
CA ASP A 215 1.05 -18.81 -20.38
C ASP A 215 2.43 -18.26 -19.94
N SER A 216 3.18 -17.71 -20.90
CA SER A 216 4.51 -17.17 -20.66
C SER A 216 4.53 -15.95 -19.70
N GLY A 217 3.38 -15.33 -19.44
CA GLY A 217 3.24 -14.21 -18.51
C GLY A 217 3.50 -14.59 -17.03
N TYR A 218 3.44 -15.89 -16.73
CA TYR A 218 3.77 -16.42 -15.38
C TYR A 218 5.24 -16.77 -15.21
N GLY A 219 6.03 -16.80 -16.29
CA GLY A 219 7.41 -17.23 -16.27
C GLY A 219 8.32 -16.28 -15.46
N SER A 220 8.96 -16.82 -14.42
CA SER A 220 10.04 -16.17 -13.68
C SER A 220 10.94 -17.23 -13.04
N GLU A 221 12.19 -16.85 -12.75
CA GLU A 221 13.12 -17.74 -12.04
C GLU A 221 12.55 -18.20 -10.69
N GLU A 222 11.90 -17.31 -9.99
CA GLU A 222 11.28 -17.57 -8.68
C GLU A 222 10.14 -18.60 -8.79
N ASN A 223 9.25 -18.44 -9.78
CA ASN A 223 8.15 -19.37 -10.01
C ASN A 223 8.67 -20.76 -10.41
N TYR A 224 9.63 -20.84 -11.33
CA TYR A 224 10.26 -22.12 -11.71
C TYR A 224 10.97 -22.79 -10.55
N ARG A 225 11.67 -22.03 -9.70
CA ARG A 225 12.32 -22.56 -8.50
C ARG A 225 11.30 -23.12 -7.52
N PHE A 226 10.24 -22.38 -7.24
CA PHE A 226 9.15 -22.83 -6.37
C PHE A 226 8.55 -24.14 -6.87
N MET A 227 8.25 -24.25 -8.18
CA MET A 227 7.70 -25.47 -8.77
C MET A 227 8.68 -26.64 -8.63
N ALA A 228 9.95 -26.45 -8.97
CA ALA A 228 10.97 -27.50 -8.86
C ALA A 228 11.17 -27.99 -7.41
N GLU A 229 11.21 -27.08 -6.43
CA GLU A 229 11.32 -27.42 -5.01
C GLU A 229 10.13 -28.20 -4.46
N ASN A 230 8.96 -28.04 -5.08
CA ASN A 230 7.71 -28.76 -4.72
C ASN A 230 7.44 -29.98 -5.62
N GLY A 231 8.37 -30.36 -6.50
CA GLY A 231 8.23 -31.53 -7.40
C GLY A 231 7.13 -31.36 -8.44
N MET A 232 6.88 -30.13 -8.89
CA MET A 232 5.89 -29.77 -9.90
C MET A 232 6.56 -29.61 -11.27
N GLU A 233 5.83 -29.90 -12.35
CA GLU A 233 6.22 -29.72 -13.75
C GLU A 233 5.41 -28.64 -14.45
#